data_ec6bfb122bdfc4aaa8e5a6893d465412
#
_entry.id   ec6bfb122bdfc4aaa8e5a6893d465412
#
_cell.length_a   1.000
_cell.length_b   1.000
_cell.length_c   1.000
_cell.angle_alpha   90.00
_cell.angle_beta   90.00
_cell.angle_gamma   90.00
#
_symmetry.space_group_name_H-M   'P 1'
#
loop_
_entity.id
_entity.type
_entity.pdbx_description
1 polymer ?
#
loop_
_entity_poly.entity_id
_entity_poly.type
_entity_poly.pdbx_seq_one_letter_code
_entity_poly.pdbx_strand_id
1 'polypeptide(L)'
;MRSRFQEFAARRNKTRYVLAGLLVGGLVGLIVSAFRFLIGFVLSWVVSAYQAMQANPWLILPYIAGTIVLGYILGLIVRSEPYIKGSGIPQVELQLQGHLSLNWWSILWKKFVAGGIAIGSGLFLGREGPSIQLGSAVGHGVAKAAKSNRVQENILISSGAGAGLAAAFNAPIAGLLFVLEEVHHSFSPTVALTTLTATVTANFISLHAFGNHPALDLGNHLKFPVAYYGYLVVLGIF
;
A
#
# COMPACT_ATOMS: atom_id res chain seq x y z
N MET A 1 2.27 -12.56 -44.06
CA MET A 1 1.99 -13.57 -43.01
C MET A 1 2.71 -13.28 -41.68
N ARG A 2 3.95 -12.76 -41.66
CA ARG A 2 4.70 -12.39 -40.43
C ARG A 2 4.00 -11.32 -39.55
N SER A 3 3.31 -10.34 -40.14
CA SER A 3 2.67 -9.25 -39.41
C SER A 3 1.49 -9.73 -38.52
N ARG A 4 0.60 -10.58 -39.02
CA ARG A 4 -0.56 -11.10 -38.27
C ARG A 4 -0.15 -11.99 -37.10
N PHE A 5 0.92 -12.77 -37.24
CA PHE A 5 1.43 -13.60 -36.14
C PHE A 5 2.07 -12.75 -35.02
N GLN A 6 2.77 -11.67 -35.40
CA GLN A 6 3.34 -10.72 -34.44
C GLN A 6 2.26 -9.93 -33.71
N GLU A 7 1.21 -9.51 -34.40
CA GLU A 7 0.05 -8.85 -33.79
C GLU A 7 -0.73 -9.78 -32.85
N PHE A 8 -0.89 -11.06 -33.22
CA PHE A 8 -1.56 -12.05 -32.38
C PHE A 8 -0.74 -12.37 -31.13
N ALA A 9 0.58 -12.52 -31.25
CA ALA A 9 1.49 -12.72 -30.13
C ALA A 9 1.54 -11.50 -29.20
N ALA A 10 1.55 -10.30 -29.76
CA ALA A 10 1.49 -9.05 -28.99
C ALA A 10 0.15 -8.86 -28.26
N ARG A 11 -0.98 -9.21 -28.87
CA ARG A 11 -2.31 -9.22 -28.22
C ARG A 11 -2.36 -10.23 -27.07
N ARG A 12 -1.87 -11.44 -27.29
CA ARG A 12 -1.85 -12.49 -26.24
C ARG A 12 -1.02 -12.08 -25.03
N ASN A 13 0.09 -11.38 -25.26
CA ASN A 13 0.89 -10.83 -24.17
C ASN A 13 0.15 -9.73 -23.40
N LYS A 14 -0.51 -8.80 -24.07
CA LYS A 14 -1.28 -7.74 -23.42
C LYS A 14 -2.40 -8.29 -22.52
N THR A 15 -3.18 -9.24 -23.03
CA THR A 15 -4.25 -9.90 -22.23
C THR A 15 -3.70 -10.57 -20.97
N ARG A 16 -2.55 -11.25 -21.09
CA ARG A 16 -1.89 -11.88 -19.93
C ARG A 16 -1.49 -10.85 -18.86
N TYR A 17 -0.97 -9.68 -19.27
CA TYR A 17 -0.61 -8.61 -18.34
C TYR A 17 -1.83 -7.95 -17.68
N VAL A 18 -2.92 -7.78 -18.41
CA VAL A 18 -4.20 -7.30 -17.85
C VAL A 18 -4.74 -8.28 -16.81
N LEU A 19 -4.79 -9.58 -17.13
CA LEU A 19 -5.24 -10.61 -16.18
C LEU A 19 -4.36 -10.68 -14.94
N ALA A 20 -3.05 -10.57 -15.10
CA ALA A 20 -2.11 -10.52 -13.99
C ALA A 20 -2.33 -9.25 -13.14
N GLY A 21 -2.57 -8.10 -13.78
CA GLY A 21 -2.94 -6.86 -13.09
C GLY A 21 -4.25 -6.98 -12.30
N LEU A 22 -5.29 -7.59 -12.87
CA LEU A 22 -6.55 -7.87 -12.16
C LEU A 22 -6.33 -8.75 -10.93
N LEU A 23 -5.54 -9.83 -11.07
CA LEU A 23 -5.25 -10.74 -9.97
C LEU A 23 -4.46 -10.04 -8.85
N VAL A 24 -3.36 -9.37 -9.21
CA VAL A 24 -2.55 -8.61 -8.24
C VAL A 24 -3.39 -7.53 -7.57
N GLY A 25 -4.12 -6.72 -8.35
CA GLY A 25 -4.98 -5.66 -7.83
C GLY A 25 -6.07 -6.20 -6.91
N GLY A 26 -6.69 -7.32 -7.27
CA GLY A 26 -7.68 -8.00 -6.44
C GLY A 26 -7.14 -8.42 -5.08
N LEU A 27 -6.01 -9.12 -5.07
CA LEU A 27 -5.37 -9.57 -3.83
C LEU A 27 -4.86 -8.40 -2.99
N VAL A 28 -4.23 -7.41 -3.62
CA VAL A 28 -3.74 -6.21 -2.93
C VAL A 28 -4.90 -5.40 -2.34
N GLY A 29 -5.98 -5.21 -3.11
CA GLY A 29 -7.17 -4.51 -2.64
C GLY A 29 -7.76 -5.15 -1.38
N LEU A 30 -7.85 -6.48 -1.33
CA LEU A 30 -8.33 -7.22 -0.15
C LEU A 30 -7.36 -7.06 1.03
N ILE A 31 -6.06 -7.26 0.82
CA ILE A 31 -5.05 -7.22 1.90
C ILE A 31 -4.92 -5.81 2.46
N VAL A 32 -4.86 -4.78 1.61
CA VAL A 32 -4.75 -3.39 2.08
C VAL A 32 -6.04 -2.94 2.75
N SER A 33 -7.21 -3.38 2.27
CA SER A 33 -8.48 -3.14 2.96
C SER A 33 -8.52 -3.80 4.34
N ALA A 34 -8.08 -5.05 4.45
CA ALA A 34 -7.95 -5.74 5.74
C ALA A 34 -6.94 -5.03 6.67
N PHE A 35 -5.83 -4.51 6.12
CA PHE A 35 -4.84 -3.74 6.86
C PHE A 35 -5.42 -2.43 7.41
N ARG A 36 -6.19 -1.69 6.60
CA ARG A 36 -6.92 -0.48 7.03
C ARG A 36 -7.93 -0.80 8.12
N PHE A 37 -8.66 -1.91 7.98
CA PHE A 37 -9.60 -2.37 9.01
C PHE A 37 -8.88 -2.70 10.32
N LEU A 38 -7.75 -3.41 10.28
CA LEU A 38 -6.93 -3.70 11.45
C LEU A 38 -6.47 -2.43 12.17
N ILE A 39 -5.97 -1.45 11.42
CA ILE A 39 -5.58 -0.14 11.98
C ILE A 39 -6.76 0.52 12.70
N GLY A 40 -7.93 0.61 12.05
CA GLY A 40 -9.12 1.21 12.63
C GLY A 40 -9.62 0.46 13.87
N PHE A 41 -9.57 -0.87 13.84
CA PHE A 41 -9.94 -1.72 14.97
C PHE A 41 -9.03 -1.48 16.17
N VAL A 42 -7.71 -1.52 15.99
CA VAL A 42 -6.75 -1.25 17.08
C VAL A 42 -6.92 0.18 17.60
N LEU A 43 -7.09 1.17 16.70
CA LEU A 43 -7.29 2.56 17.09
C LEU A 43 -8.57 2.74 17.94
N SER A 44 -9.66 2.07 17.59
CA SER A 44 -10.91 2.14 18.38
C SER A 44 -10.70 1.62 19.81
N TRP A 45 -9.91 0.57 19.99
CA TRP A 45 -9.52 0.06 21.30
C TRP A 45 -8.69 1.08 22.10
N VAL A 46 -7.73 1.74 21.44
CA VAL A 46 -6.89 2.77 22.07
C VAL A 46 -7.74 3.96 22.52
N VAL A 47 -8.65 4.44 21.66
CA VAL A 47 -9.58 5.52 22.02
C VAL A 47 -10.47 5.14 23.20
N SER A 48 -11.01 3.93 23.20
CA SER A 48 -11.81 3.42 24.34
C SER A 48 -11.00 3.32 25.62
N ALA A 49 -9.73 2.90 25.54
CA ALA A 49 -8.84 2.86 26.67
C ALA A 49 -8.57 4.26 27.24
N TYR A 50 -8.36 5.27 26.40
CA TYR A 50 -8.19 6.67 26.84
C TYR A 50 -9.44 7.21 27.52
N GLN A 51 -10.63 6.93 27.00
CA GLN A 51 -11.88 7.31 27.65
C GLN A 51 -12.04 6.66 29.02
N ALA A 52 -11.71 5.37 29.14
CA ALA A 52 -11.73 4.65 30.42
C ALA A 52 -10.73 5.22 31.43
N MET A 53 -9.53 5.62 30.97
CA MET A 53 -8.51 6.24 31.83
C MET A 53 -8.92 7.65 32.32
N GLN A 54 -9.71 8.40 31.54
CA GLN A 54 -10.28 9.66 32.00
C GLN A 54 -11.26 9.46 33.15
N ALA A 55 -12.07 8.38 33.09
CA ALA A 55 -12.99 8.03 34.16
C ALA A 55 -12.29 7.42 35.38
N ASN A 56 -11.22 6.65 35.18
CA ASN A 56 -10.46 5.96 36.23
C ASN A 56 -8.95 6.04 35.99
N PRO A 57 -8.24 7.04 36.57
CA PRO A 57 -6.81 7.25 36.35
C PRO A 57 -5.90 6.07 36.72
N TRP A 58 -6.34 5.16 37.60
CA TRP A 58 -5.55 3.96 37.93
C TRP A 58 -5.29 3.04 36.74
N LEU A 59 -6.12 3.11 35.69
CA LEU A 59 -5.93 2.35 34.45
C LEU A 59 -4.71 2.81 33.63
N ILE A 60 -4.11 3.95 33.95
CA ILE A 60 -2.90 4.44 33.27
C ILE A 60 -1.73 3.48 33.48
N LEU A 61 -1.55 2.94 34.71
CA LEU A 61 -0.44 2.04 35.03
C LEU A 61 -0.48 0.73 34.21
N PRO A 62 -1.60 -0.04 34.17
CA PRO A 62 -1.68 -1.23 33.34
C PRO A 62 -1.63 -0.91 31.84
N TYR A 63 -2.12 0.26 31.40
CA TYR A 63 -2.01 0.68 30.01
C TYR A 63 -0.54 0.91 29.60
N ILE A 64 0.26 1.61 30.42
CA ILE A 64 1.70 1.80 30.18
C ILE A 64 2.42 0.45 30.16
N ALA A 65 2.13 -0.44 31.13
CA ALA A 65 2.73 -1.78 31.14
C ALA A 65 2.39 -2.56 29.85
N GLY A 66 1.14 -2.51 29.41
CA GLY A 66 0.68 -3.14 28.18
C GLY A 66 1.37 -2.58 26.92
N THR A 67 1.55 -1.26 26.83
CA THR A 67 2.25 -0.62 25.70
C THR A 67 3.73 -0.97 25.66
N ILE A 68 4.40 -1.11 26.83
CA ILE A 68 5.80 -1.55 26.91
C ILE A 68 5.91 -3.00 26.39
N VAL A 69 5.04 -3.90 26.85
CA VAL A 69 5.02 -5.30 26.38
C VAL A 69 4.75 -5.38 24.89
N LEU A 70 3.78 -4.61 24.39
CA LEU A 70 3.47 -4.52 22.96
C LEU A 70 4.68 -4.04 22.16
N GLY A 71 5.34 -2.96 22.61
CA GLY A 71 6.55 -2.43 21.98
C GLY A 71 7.68 -3.45 21.94
N TYR A 72 7.86 -4.23 22.99
CA TYR A 72 8.83 -5.32 23.02
C TYR A 72 8.51 -6.42 21.99
N ILE A 73 7.25 -6.85 21.90
CA ILE A 73 6.80 -7.85 20.90
C ILE A 73 7.03 -7.35 19.49
N LEU A 74 6.64 -6.09 19.19
CA LEU A 74 6.88 -5.46 17.89
C LEU A 74 8.38 -5.38 17.58
N GLY A 75 9.21 -5.07 18.57
CA GLY A 75 10.66 -5.08 18.46
C GLY A 75 11.22 -6.46 18.09
N LEU A 76 10.70 -7.54 18.65
CA LEU A 76 11.08 -8.91 18.29
C LEU A 76 10.70 -9.26 16.85
N ILE A 77 9.49 -8.86 16.40
CA ILE A 77 9.06 -9.07 15.00
C ILE A 77 9.99 -8.33 14.05
N VAL A 78 10.29 -7.05 14.33
CA VAL A 78 11.20 -6.23 13.51
C VAL A 78 12.62 -6.79 13.52
N ARG A 79 13.10 -7.31 14.66
CA ARG A 79 14.41 -7.97 14.73
C ARG A 79 14.47 -9.24 13.88
N SER A 80 13.37 -9.99 13.79
CA SER A 80 13.29 -11.21 12.96
C SER A 80 13.20 -10.94 11.47
N GLU A 81 12.79 -9.72 11.06
CA GLU A 81 12.69 -9.27 9.67
C GLU A 81 13.01 -7.77 9.60
N PRO A 82 14.28 -7.38 9.52
CA PRO A 82 14.67 -5.97 9.55
C PRO A 82 14.12 -5.13 8.38
N TYR A 83 13.76 -5.78 7.28
CA TYR A 83 13.26 -5.10 6.08
C TYR A 83 11.82 -4.59 6.18
N ILE A 84 11.12 -4.88 7.28
CA ILE A 84 9.81 -4.28 7.55
C ILE A 84 9.89 -2.91 8.24
N LYS A 85 11.09 -2.42 8.58
CA LYS A 85 11.28 -1.09 9.19
C LYS A 85 10.88 0.04 8.24
N GLY A 86 10.40 1.13 8.83
CA GLY A 86 10.07 2.38 8.11
C GLY A 86 8.94 2.22 7.10
N SER A 87 8.96 3.00 6.04
CA SER A 87 7.96 2.98 4.97
C SER A 87 7.96 1.67 4.18
N GLY A 88 9.13 1.11 3.91
CA GLY A 88 9.30 -0.05 3.03
C GLY A 88 9.54 0.32 1.56
N ILE A 89 9.39 1.58 1.17
CA ILE A 89 9.62 2.05 -0.21
C ILE A 89 11.05 1.80 -0.65
N PRO A 90 12.10 2.20 0.11
CA PRO A 90 13.49 1.94 -0.28
C PRO A 90 13.80 0.45 -0.45
N GLN A 91 13.17 -0.41 0.36
CA GLN A 91 13.36 -1.85 0.24
C GLN A 91 12.75 -2.41 -1.06
N VAL A 92 11.59 -1.88 -1.48
CA VAL A 92 10.96 -2.23 -2.76
C VAL A 92 11.83 -1.79 -3.94
N GLU A 93 12.35 -0.57 -3.90
CA GLU A 93 13.25 -0.03 -4.95
C GLU A 93 14.53 -0.87 -5.07
N LEU A 94 15.21 -1.15 -3.96
CA LEU A 94 16.41 -1.98 -3.94
C LEU A 94 16.13 -3.41 -4.46
N GLN A 95 14.94 -3.96 -4.18
CA GLN A 95 14.52 -5.26 -4.71
C GLN A 95 14.35 -5.21 -6.23
N LEU A 96 13.71 -4.17 -6.76
CA LEU A 96 13.49 -4.00 -8.21
C LEU A 96 14.80 -3.77 -8.96
N GLN A 97 15.74 -3.03 -8.36
CA GLN A 97 17.09 -2.85 -8.87
C GLN A 97 17.95 -4.13 -8.79
N GLY A 98 17.50 -5.15 -8.06
CA GLY A 98 18.22 -6.41 -7.90
C GLY A 98 19.29 -6.40 -6.81
N HIS A 99 19.37 -5.34 -6.01
CA HIS A 99 20.32 -5.21 -4.90
C HIS A 99 19.84 -5.92 -3.64
N LEU A 100 18.55 -6.26 -3.55
CA LEU A 100 17.95 -6.90 -2.39
C LEU A 100 17.06 -8.07 -2.81
N SER A 101 17.13 -9.16 -2.06
CA SER A 101 16.23 -10.31 -2.21
C SER A 101 15.36 -10.41 -0.98
N LEU A 102 14.07 -10.12 -1.12
CA LEU A 102 13.10 -10.14 -0.03
C LEU A 102 12.29 -11.45 -0.05
N ASN A 103 12.03 -11.99 1.14
CA ASN A 103 11.05 -13.05 1.30
C ASN A 103 9.65 -12.43 1.36
N TRP A 104 8.91 -12.52 0.24
CA TRP A 104 7.59 -11.90 0.11
C TRP A 104 6.61 -12.30 1.21
N TRP A 105 6.61 -13.57 1.63
CA TRP A 105 5.72 -14.06 2.67
C TRP A 105 6.07 -13.50 4.04
N SER A 106 7.37 -13.51 4.40
CA SER A 106 7.86 -12.95 5.67
C SER A 106 7.53 -11.47 5.79
N ILE A 107 7.78 -10.71 4.72
CA ILE A 107 7.44 -9.27 4.66
C ILE A 107 5.93 -9.08 4.78
N LEU A 108 5.14 -9.82 4.01
CA LEU A 108 3.69 -9.65 3.94
C LEU A 108 3.04 -9.74 5.32
N TRP A 109 3.19 -10.88 6.01
CA TRP A 109 2.49 -11.06 7.27
C TRP A 109 3.08 -10.24 8.42
N LYS A 110 4.42 -10.10 8.48
CA LYS A 110 5.07 -9.33 9.55
C LYS A 110 4.76 -7.83 9.41
N LYS A 111 4.82 -7.29 8.21
CA LYS A 111 4.44 -5.89 7.95
C LYS A 111 2.95 -5.65 8.22
N PHE A 112 2.10 -6.59 7.82
CA PHE A 112 0.66 -6.51 8.08
C PHE A 112 0.37 -6.44 9.58
N VAL A 113 0.91 -7.37 10.36
CA VAL A 113 0.64 -7.44 11.81
C VAL A 113 1.34 -6.30 12.54
N ALA A 114 2.67 -6.20 12.39
CA ALA A 114 3.44 -5.20 13.16
C ALA A 114 3.09 -3.77 12.75
N GLY A 115 2.94 -3.52 11.44
CA GLY A 115 2.55 -2.20 10.93
C GLY A 115 1.12 -1.82 11.34
N GLY A 116 0.16 -2.74 11.23
CA GLY A 116 -1.23 -2.51 11.60
C GLY A 116 -1.38 -2.19 13.09
N ILE A 117 -0.69 -2.94 13.95
CA ILE A 117 -0.71 -2.69 15.40
C ILE A 117 0.02 -1.37 15.73
N ALA A 118 1.22 -1.14 15.18
CA ALA A 118 1.98 0.08 15.48
C ALA A 118 1.22 1.35 15.06
N ILE A 119 0.64 1.39 13.85
CA ILE A 119 -0.14 2.55 13.39
C ILE A 119 -1.43 2.67 14.20
N GLY A 120 -2.14 1.56 14.40
CA GLY A 120 -3.39 1.53 15.16
C GLY A 120 -3.22 1.92 16.63
N SER A 121 -2.02 1.74 17.21
CA SER A 121 -1.72 2.17 18.58
C SER A 121 -1.67 3.70 18.74
N GLY A 122 -1.93 4.47 17.68
CA GLY A 122 -1.95 5.92 17.72
C GLY A 122 -0.56 6.55 17.57
N LEU A 123 0.45 5.79 17.16
CA LEU A 123 1.75 6.35 16.80
C LEU A 123 1.59 7.21 15.54
N PHE A 124 2.32 8.33 15.50
CA PHE A 124 2.32 9.24 14.35
C PHE A 124 3.06 8.62 13.15
N LEU A 125 2.45 7.56 12.60
CA LEU A 125 2.98 6.78 11.48
C LEU A 125 1.96 6.77 10.33
N GLY A 126 2.47 6.97 9.11
CA GLY A 126 1.67 6.88 7.90
C GLY A 126 1.39 5.42 7.50
N ARG A 127 0.24 5.19 6.89
CA ARG A 127 -0.15 3.87 6.35
C ARG A 127 0.29 3.65 4.91
N GLU A 128 0.77 4.69 4.25
CA GLU A 128 1.10 4.74 2.83
C GLU A 128 2.22 3.77 2.46
N GLY A 129 3.38 3.99 3.08
CA GLY A 129 4.55 3.15 2.87
C GLY A 129 4.31 1.66 3.17
N PRO A 130 3.74 1.32 4.33
CA PRO A 130 3.33 -0.05 4.61
C PRO A 130 2.42 -0.66 3.54
N SER A 131 1.45 0.09 3.00
CA SER A 131 0.55 -0.40 1.96
C SER A 131 1.28 -0.66 0.64
N ILE A 132 2.25 0.18 0.27
CA ILE A 132 3.13 -0.03 -0.89
C ILE A 132 3.93 -1.32 -0.72
N GLN A 133 4.54 -1.52 0.44
CA GLN A 133 5.34 -2.72 0.73
C GLN A 133 4.48 -3.99 0.78
N LEU A 134 3.29 -3.95 1.35
CA LEU A 134 2.33 -5.06 1.33
C LEU A 134 1.92 -5.39 -0.11
N GLY A 135 1.60 -4.39 -0.91
CA GLY A 135 1.24 -4.57 -2.31
C GLY A 135 2.38 -5.18 -3.13
N SER A 136 3.61 -4.71 -2.95
CA SER A 136 4.79 -5.26 -3.63
C SER A 136 5.06 -6.71 -3.23
N ALA A 137 4.87 -7.05 -1.94
CA ALA A 137 5.01 -8.42 -1.46
C ALA A 137 3.98 -9.37 -2.09
N VAL A 138 2.73 -8.92 -2.24
CA VAL A 138 1.69 -9.66 -2.98
C VAL A 138 2.07 -9.86 -4.44
N GLY A 139 2.50 -8.79 -5.12
CA GLY A 139 2.96 -8.88 -6.52
C GLY A 139 4.11 -9.86 -6.69
N HIS A 140 5.06 -9.86 -5.75
CA HIS A 140 6.17 -10.83 -5.72
C HIS A 140 5.67 -12.27 -5.49
N GLY A 141 4.73 -12.48 -4.57
CA GLY A 141 4.12 -13.79 -4.32
C GLY A 141 3.42 -14.35 -5.57
N VAL A 142 2.63 -13.50 -6.26
CA VAL A 142 1.98 -13.87 -7.54
C VAL A 142 3.01 -14.21 -8.61
N ALA A 143 4.09 -13.43 -8.73
CA ALA A 143 5.17 -13.68 -9.68
C ALA A 143 5.85 -15.03 -9.42
N LYS A 144 6.12 -15.37 -8.15
CA LYS A 144 6.70 -16.67 -7.76
C LYS A 144 5.75 -17.81 -8.06
N ALA A 145 4.47 -17.69 -7.73
CA ALA A 145 3.46 -18.71 -8.04
C ALA A 145 3.30 -18.95 -9.54
N ALA A 146 3.37 -17.89 -10.35
CA ALA A 146 3.31 -17.95 -11.81
C ALA A 146 4.63 -18.39 -12.46
N LYS A 147 5.69 -18.65 -11.70
CA LYS A 147 7.05 -18.95 -12.20
C LYS A 147 7.52 -17.92 -13.23
N SER A 148 7.28 -16.65 -12.94
CA SER A 148 7.58 -15.52 -13.82
C SER A 148 9.09 -15.33 -13.99
N ASN A 149 9.51 -14.86 -15.17
CA ASN A 149 10.88 -14.41 -15.36
C ASN A 149 11.13 -13.07 -14.63
N ARG A 150 12.40 -12.67 -14.52
CA ARG A 150 12.81 -11.46 -13.77
C ARG A 150 12.08 -10.20 -14.22
N VAL A 151 11.87 -10.01 -15.51
CA VAL A 151 11.17 -8.82 -16.05
C VAL A 151 9.70 -8.83 -15.64
N GLN A 152 9.02 -9.96 -15.76
CA GLN A 152 7.63 -10.11 -15.34
C GLN A 152 7.48 -9.97 -13.81
N GLU A 153 8.43 -10.53 -13.05
CA GLU A 153 8.49 -10.37 -11.59
C GLU A 153 8.55 -8.91 -11.19
N ASN A 154 9.46 -8.13 -11.79
CA ASN A 154 9.57 -6.69 -11.52
C ASN A 154 8.28 -5.93 -11.87
N ILE A 155 7.64 -6.25 -13.01
CA ILE A 155 6.36 -5.66 -13.38
C ILE A 155 5.27 -5.94 -12.34
N LEU A 156 5.18 -7.18 -11.83
CA LEU A 156 4.16 -7.54 -10.86
C LEU A 156 4.43 -6.95 -9.47
N ILE A 157 5.70 -6.88 -9.04
CA ILE A 157 6.12 -6.23 -7.80
C ILE A 157 5.74 -4.75 -7.83
N SER A 158 6.12 -4.03 -8.90
CA SER A 158 5.83 -2.60 -9.03
C SER A 158 4.34 -2.32 -9.19
N SER A 159 3.62 -3.13 -9.99
CA SER A 159 2.16 -3.01 -10.11
C SER A 159 1.45 -3.26 -8.78
N GLY A 160 1.95 -4.20 -7.96
CA GLY A 160 1.47 -4.44 -6.61
C GLY A 160 1.73 -3.24 -5.69
N ALA A 161 2.91 -2.64 -5.77
CA ALA A 161 3.26 -1.42 -5.02
C ALA A 161 2.29 -0.26 -5.32
N GLY A 162 2.05 0.02 -6.61
CA GLY A 162 1.07 1.03 -7.05
C GLY A 162 -0.35 0.71 -6.63
N ALA A 163 -0.76 -0.56 -6.70
CA ALA A 163 -2.07 -1.01 -6.24
C ALA A 163 -2.24 -0.82 -4.73
N GLY A 164 -1.18 -1.05 -3.94
CA GLY A 164 -1.16 -0.80 -2.50
C GLY A 164 -1.39 0.67 -2.17
N LEU A 165 -0.70 1.57 -2.88
CA LEU A 165 -0.90 3.01 -2.74
C LEU A 165 -2.33 3.43 -3.13
N ALA A 166 -2.83 2.92 -4.26
CA ALA A 166 -4.17 3.20 -4.75
C ALA A 166 -5.26 2.79 -3.76
N ALA A 167 -5.16 1.61 -3.15
CA ALA A 167 -6.11 1.13 -2.15
C ALA A 167 -6.03 1.90 -0.82
N ALA A 168 -4.83 2.40 -0.45
CA ALA A 168 -4.65 3.19 0.76
C ALA A 168 -5.30 4.57 0.69
N PHE A 169 -5.26 5.21 -0.50
CA PHE A 169 -5.71 6.60 -0.71
C PHE A 169 -6.98 6.76 -1.52
N ASN A 170 -7.54 5.70 -2.09
CA ASN A 170 -8.60 5.75 -3.09
C ASN A 170 -8.18 6.55 -4.35
N ALA A 171 -6.92 6.41 -4.79
CA ALA A 171 -6.30 7.21 -5.83
C ALA A 171 -5.56 6.33 -6.88
N PRO A 172 -6.28 5.68 -7.81
CA PRO A 172 -5.68 4.74 -8.75
C PRO A 172 -4.67 5.38 -9.72
N ILE A 173 -4.93 6.63 -10.14
CA ILE A 173 -4.01 7.36 -11.03
C ILE A 173 -2.72 7.74 -10.28
N ALA A 174 -2.82 8.15 -9.02
CA ALA A 174 -1.64 8.44 -8.20
C ALA A 174 -0.77 7.20 -8.00
N GLY A 175 -1.38 6.02 -7.80
CA GLY A 175 -0.67 4.74 -7.72
C GLY A 175 0.05 4.37 -9.03
N LEU A 176 -0.55 4.67 -10.19
CA LEU A 176 0.09 4.50 -11.49
C LEU A 176 1.29 5.44 -11.67
N LEU A 177 1.09 6.74 -11.41
CA LEU A 177 2.14 7.75 -11.55
C LEU A 177 3.32 7.46 -10.63
N PHE A 178 3.05 7.09 -9.37
CA PHE A 178 4.09 6.67 -8.42
C PHE A 178 4.98 5.55 -9.00
N VAL A 179 4.40 4.55 -9.64
CA VAL A 179 5.18 3.47 -10.24
C VAL A 179 6.02 3.94 -11.42
N LEU A 180 5.48 4.81 -12.26
CA LEU A 180 6.19 5.29 -13.45
C LEU A 180 7.31 6.30 -13.11
N GLU A 181 7.05 7.19 -12.16
CA GLU A 181 7.95 8.28 -11.80
C GLU A 181 8.97 7.86 -10.75
N GLU A 182 8.51 7.29 -9.62
CA GLU A 182 9.35 7.00 -8.47
C GLU A 182 10.05 5.63 -8.59
N VAL A 183 9.32 4.63 -9.11
CA VAL A 183 9.84 3.24 -9.09
C VAL A 183 10.63 2.90 -10.35
N HIS A 184 10.14 3.27 -11.52
CA HIS A 184 10.76 2.92 -12.79
C HIS A 184 11.56 4.06 -13.42
N HIS A 185 11.29 5.31 -13.07
CA HIS A 185 11.88 6.51 -13.68
C HIS A 185 11.81 6.53 -15.22
N SER A 186 10.85 5.78 -15.77
CA SER A 186 10.69 5.60 -17.23
C SER A 186 9.29 5.11 -17.58
N PHE A 187 8.82 5.50 -18.76
CA PHE A 187 7.55 5.05 -19.28
C PHE A 187 7.69 3.73 -20.04
N SER A 188 7.00 2.70 -19.56
CA SER A 188 6.82 1.43 -20.28
C SER A 188 5.33 1.14 -20.45
N PRO A 189 4.83 0.97 -21.70
CA PRO A 189 3.41 0.67 -21.94
C PRO A 189 2.92 -0.59 -21.23
N THR A 190 3.78 -1.60 -21.06
CA THR A 190 3.44 -2.85 -20.36
C THR A 190 3.32 -2.63 -18.87
N VAL A 191 4.26 -1.91 -18.25
CA VAL A 191 4.20 -1.52 -16.85
C VAL A 191 2.96 -0.66 -16.59
N ALA A 192 2.74 0.36 -17.42
CA ALA A 192 1.59 1.26 -17.30
C ALA A 192 0.26 0.52 -17.38
N LEU A 193 0.09 -0.39 -18.35
CA LEU A 193 -1.13 -1.16 -18.53
C LEU A 193 -1.39 -2.09 -17.33
N THR A 194 -0.37 -2.83 -16.89
CA THR A 194 -0.49 -3.77 -15.76
C THR A 194 -0.77 -3.03 -14.46
N THR A 195 -0.05 -1.94 -14.22
CA THR A 195 -0.21 -1.12 -13.03
C THR A 195 -1.56 -0.42 -13.00
N LEU A 196 -2.01 0.19 -14.12
CA LEU A 196 -3.33 0.81 -14.20
C LEU A 196 -4.44 -0.19 -13.88
N THR A 197 -4.36 -1.39 -14.46
CA THR A 197 -5.33 -2.44 -14.18
C THR A 197 -5.31 -2.85 -12.71
N ALA A 198 -4.13 -3.01 -12.13
CA ALA A 198 -3.97 -3.39 -10.72
C ALA A 198 -4.47 -2.27 -9.77
N THR A 199 -4.13 -1.01 -10.03
CA THR A 199 -4.53 0.12 -9.20
C THR A 199 -6.04 0.35 -9.23
N VAL A 200 -6.66 0.29 -10.40
CA VAL A 200 -8.12 0.43 -10.55
C VAL A 200 -8.85 -0.70 -9.84
N THR A 201 -8.39 -1.94 -10.00
CA THR A 201 -9.00 -3.10 -9.35
C THR A 201 -8.87 -3.03 -7.82
N ALA A 202 -7.69 -2.69 -7.32
CA ALA A 202 -7.46 -2.56 -5.88
C ALA A 202 -8.29 -1.41 -5.27
N ASN A 203 -8.38 -0.29 -5.97
CA ASN A 203 -9.22 0.84 -5.58
C ASN A 203 -10.71 0.46 -5.56
N PHE A 204 -11.18 -0.25 -6.57
CA PHE A 204 -12.57 -0.73 -6.63
C PHE A 204 -12.94 -1.54 -5.39
N ILE A 205 -12.08 -2.47 -4.97
CA ILE A 205 -12.29 -3.28 -3.76
C ILE A 205 -12.26 -2.40 -2.51
N SER A 206 -11.30 -1.49 -2.40
CA SER A 206 -11.18 -0.57 -1.26
C SER A 206 -12.41 0.34 -1.12
N LEU A 207 -12.93 0.85 -2.23
CA LEU A 207 -14.17 1.66 -2.24
C LEU A 207 -15.39 0.88 -1.77
N HIS A 208 -15.52 -0.39 -2.13
CA HIS A 208 -16.61 -1.24 -1.66
C HIS A 208 -16.49 -1.57 -0.17
N ALA A 209 -15.26 -1.67 0.37
CA ALA A 209 -15.02 -1.95 1.78
C ALA A 209 -15.24 -0.73 2.69
N PHE A 210 -14.87 0.48 2.23
CA PHE A 210 -14.84 1.70 3.06
C PHE A 210 -15.72 2.83 2.53
N GLY A 211 -16.39 2.67 1.40
CA GLY A 211 -17.14 3.74 0.75
C GLY A 211 -16.25 4.80 0.08
N ASN A 212 -16.92 5.79 -0.53
CA ASN A 212 -16.24 6.88 -1.26
C ASN A 212 -15.93 8.06 -0.32
N HIS A 213 -15.34 7.76 0.85
CA HIS A 213 -14.87 8.81 1.75
C HIS A 213 -13.42 9.17 1.44
N PRO A 214 -13.04 10.46 1.52
CA PRO A 214 -11.65 10.87 1.42
C PRO A 214 -10.79 10.12 2.43
N ALA A 215 -9.56 9.79 2.04
CA ALA A 215 -8.62 9.12 2.95
C ALA A 215 -8.27 9.97 4.18
N LEU A 216 -8.36 11.30 4.03
CA LEU A 216 -8.26 12.32 5.07
C LEU A 216 -9.60 13.06 5.11
N ASP A 217 -10.49 12.66 6.00
CA ASP A 217 -11.73 13.38 6.28
C ASP A 217 -11.49 14.34 7.45
N LEU A 218 -11.34 15.60 7.14
CA LEU A 218 -11.13 16.67 8.14
C LEU A 218 -12.46 17.15 8.77
N GLY A 219 -13.57 16.49 8.48
CA GLY A 219 -14.87 16.74 9.13
C GLY A 219 -15.50 18.11 8.89
N ASN A 220 -14.79 19.04 8.30
CA ASN A 220 -15.26 20.39 8.05
C ASN A 220 -15.05 20.73 6.56
N HIS A 221 -16.11 20.58 5.78
CA HIS A 221 -16.11 21.02 4.37
C HIS A 221 -16.15 22.55 4.33
N LEU A 222 -15.02 23.20 4.62
CA LEU A 222 -14.85 24.61 4.32
C LEU A 222 -15.01 24.76 2.81
N LYS A 223 -16.14 25.30 2.39
CA LYS A 223 -16.35 25.69 0.99
C LYS A 223 -15.38 26.80 0.67
N PHE A 224 -14.28 26.45 0.01
CA PHE A 224 -13.31 27.43 -0.43
C PHE A 224 -13.90 28.17 -1.64
N PRO A 225 -14.18 29.48 -1.55
CA PRO A 225 -14.76 30.21 -2.66
C PRO A 225 -13.81 30.18 -3.87
N VAL A 226 -14.36 29.96 -5.07
CA VAL A 226 -13.60 29.85 -6.32
C VAL A 226 -12.70 31.07 -6.55
N ALA A 227 -13.10 32.25 -6.06
CA ALA A 227 -12.31 33.48 -6.12
C ALA A 227 -10.91 33.35 -5.49
N TYR A 228 -10.71 32.42 -4.54
CA TYR A 228 -9.41 32.23 -3.87
C TYR A 228 -8.53 31.20 -4.56
N TYR A 229 -8.98 30.52 -5.62
CA TYR A 229 -8.16 29.53 -6.35
C TYR A 229 -6.91 30.15 -6.98
N GLY A 230 -6.91 31.47 -7.29
CA GLY A 230 -5.73 32.19 -7.74
C GLY A 230 -4.57 32.15 -6.73
N TYR A 231 -4.87 32.08 -5.43
CA TYR A 231 -3.84 31.98 -4.39
C TYR A 231 -3.16 30.60 -4.37
N LEU A 232 -3.83 29.52 -4.87
CA LEU A 232 -3.24 28.20 -4.96
C LEU A 232 -2.10 28.17 -5.99
N VAL A 233 -2.20 28.98 -7.05
CA VAL A 233 -1.11 29.12 -8.04
C VAL A 233 0.11 29.77 -7.39
N VAL A 234 -0.10 30.81 -6.59
CA VAL A 234 0.98 31.49 -5.85
C VAL A 234 1.64 30.53 -4.86
N LEU A 235 0.83 29.76 -4.10
CA LEU A 235 1.35 28.73 -3.17
C LEU A 235 2.09 27.60 -3.87
N GLY A 236 1.78 27.29 -5.12
CA GLY A 236 2.48 26.26 -5.90
C GLY A 236 3.81 26.72 -6.50
N ILE A 237 4.12 28.03 -6.46
CA ILE A 237 5.38 28.61 -6.93
C ILE A 237 6.41 28.68 -5.77
N PHE A 238 5.96 28.73 -4.52
CA PHE A 238 6.79 28.74 -3.31
C PHE A 238 6.95 27.33 -2.73
#